data_ce2a0835a30f15a7ecf9fde20d35cf35
#
_entry.id   ce2a0835a30f15a7ecf9fde20d35cf35
#
_cell.length_a   1.000
_cell.length_b   1.000
_cell.length_c   1.000
_cell.angle_alpha   90.00
_cell.angle_beta   90.00
_cell.angle_gamma   90.00
#
_symmetry.space_group_name_H-M   'P 1'
#
loop_
_entity.id
_entity.type
_entity.pdbx_description
1 polymer ?
#
loop_
_entity_poly.entity_id
_entity_poly.type
_entity_poly.pdbx_seq_one_letter_code
_entity_poly.pdbx_strand_id
1 'polypeptide(L)'
;QMLKNSNLSHYEMIRQFVETLRRWGKATYIGFNSIEFDEEFLRCTLFQTLEYPYITSTNGNTRGDVLSLARAANLYYPNTLKNSVNEKGNDVYKLDQMAPLNGIKHVAHQAIGDVDATIGIAKIISKKAPNVWKASMLTMDKTQSFEIIKKELFFCTNEYFYGRSRPYVQTFVCQHPQYQWPLCFDLRHDPTPYLNMPLKELEAAMKKQPKFMRTV
;
A
#
# COMPACT_ATOMS: atom_id res chain seq x y z
N GLN A 1 25.20 13.46 16.89
CA GLN A 1 25.39 14.61 17.83
C GLN A 1 24.06 15.21 18.30
N MET A 2 23.03 15.40 17.42
CA MET A 2 21.70 15.92 17.82
C MET A 2 21.01 15.04 18.88
N LEU A 3 21.05 13.71 18.75
CA LEU A 3 20.42 12.80 19.72
C LEU A 3 21.11 12.81 21.10
N LYS A 4 22.43 13.06 21.15
CA LYS A 4 23.17 13.17 22.41
C LYS A 4 22.86 14.45 23.20
N ASN A 5 22.34 15.46 22.53
CA ASN A 5 21.98 16.75 23.13
C ASN A 5 20.45 16.86 23.36
N SER A 6 19.68 15.81 23.09
CA SER A 6 18.26 15.80 23.38
C SER A 6 18.03 15.55 24.87
N ASN A 7 17.23 16.39 25.49
CA ASN A 7 16.76 16.19 26.88
C ASN A 7 15.61 15.18 26.97
N LEU A 8 15.11 14.65 25.83
CA LEU A 8 14.04 13.67 25.81
C LEU A 8 14.62 12.26 25.69
N SER A 9 14.19 11.38 26.58
CA SER A 9 14.43 9.94 26.42
C SER A 9 13.60 9.39 25.24
N HIS A 10 14.03 8.24 24.71
CA HIS A 10 13.26 7.52 23.70
C HIS A 10 11.80 7.25 24.12
N TYR A 11 11.62 6.87 25.39
CA TYR A 11 10.29 6.63 25.95
C TYR A 11 9.41 7.88 25.96
N GLU A 12 9.94 9.01 26.44
CA GLU A 12 9.20 10.28 26.48
C GLU A 12 8.85 10.80 25.10
N MET A 13 9.78 10.67 24.15
CA MET A 13 9.54 11.03 22.75
C MET A 13 8.36 10.24 22.17
N ILE A 14 8.35 8.93 22.36
CA ILE A 14 7.27 8.06 21.84
C ILE A 14 5.94 8.36 22.56
N ARG A 15 5.95 8.62 23.84
CA ARG A 15 4.73 9.03 24.54
C ARG A 15 4.13 10.32 23.97
N GLN A 16 4.94 11.34 23.74
CA GLN A 16 4.49 12.60 23.12
C GLN A 16 3.97 12.37 21.68
N PHE A 17 4.62 11.50 20.93
CA PHE A 17 4.17 11.09 19.60
C PHE A 17 2.79 10.44 19.66
N VAL A 18 2.60 9.43 20.51
CA VAL A 18 1.33 8.73 20.69
C VAL A 18 0.22 9.66 21.15
N GLU A 19 0.49 10.57 22.09
CA GLU A 19 -0.47 11.60 22.52
C GLU A 19 -0.87 12.52 21.37
N THR A 20 0.06 12.82 20.47
CA THR A 20 -0.23 13.63 19.28
C THR A 20 -1.16 12.86 18.32
N LEU A 21 -0.90 11.57 18.06
CA LEU A 21 -1.78 10.75 17.24
C LEU A 21 -3.19 10.62 17.84
N ARG A 22 -3.28 10.43 19.16
CA ARG A 22 -4.55 10.35 19.87
C ARG A 22 -5.36 11.65 19.78
N ARG A 23 -4.68 12.81 19.82
CA ARG A 23 -5.34 14.13 19.65
C ARG A 23 -5.87 14.35 18.23
N TRP A 24 -5.23 13.79 17.22
CA TRP A 24 -5.73 13.85 15.85
C TRP A 24 -7.02 13.03 15.64
N GLY A 25 -7.28 12.06 16.51
CA GLY A 25 -8.41 11.15 16.38
C GLY A 25 -8.26 10.21 15.21
N LYS A 26 -9.37 9.88 14.53
CA LYS A 26 -9.34 9.00 13.34
C LYS A 26 -8.66 9.70 12.18
N ALA A 27 -7.63 9.06 11.64
CA ALA A 27 -6.82 9.62 10.56
C ALA A 27 -6.37 8.56 9.56
N THR A 28 -6.05 9.00 8.35
CA THR A 28 -5.33 8.20 7.36
C THR A 28 -3.86 8.60 7.38
N TYR A 29 -2.99 7.67 7.74
CA TYR A 29 -1.55 7.87 7.78
C TYR A 29 -0.96 7.51 6.42
N ILE A 30 -0.34 8.47 5.76
CA ILE A 30 0.17 8.30 4.39
C ILE A 30 1.65 8.69 4.36
N GLY A 31 2.48 7.82 3.82
CA GLY A 31 3.89 8.07 3.58
C GLY A 31 4.33 7.60 2.20
N PHE A 32 5.63 7.57 1.98
CA PHE A 32 6.24 7.03 0.76
C PHE A 32 7.08 5.80 1.13
N ASN A 33 6.68 4.63 0.69
CA ASN A 33 7.21 3.32 1.12
C ASN A 33 7.08 3.09 2.64
N SER A 34 6.12 3.75 3.26
CA SER A 34 5.98 3.80 4.71
C SER A 34 5.41 2.50 5.30
N ILE A 35 4.56 1.80 4.57
CA ILE A 35 3.94 0.55 5.04
C ILE A 35 4.99 -0.54 5.27
N GLU A 36 5.98 -0.62 4.39
CA GLU A 36 7.04 -1.63 4.43
C GLU A 36 8.23 -1.23 5.29
N PHE A 37 8.37 0.06 5.63
CA PHE A 37 9.54 0.57 6.34
C PHE A 37 9.17 1.32 7.63
N ASP A 38 8.60 2.52 7.52
CA ASP A 38 8.35 3.39 8.68
C ASP A 38 7.38 2.77 9.68
N GLU A 39 6.35 2.09 9.19
CA GLU A 39 5.35 1.41 10.01
C GLU A 39 5.93 0.24 10.81
N GLU A 40 6.89 -0.49 10.25
CA GLU A 40 7.59 -1.57 10.97
C GLU A 40 8.48 -0.99 12.09
N PHE A 41 9.22 0.08 11.80
CA PHE A 41 10.00 0.78 12.82
C PHE A 41 9.11 1.33 13.92
N LEU A 42 8.02 1.97 13.56
CA LEU A 42 7.07 2.53 14.51
C LEU A 42 6.45 1.43 15.38
N ARG A 43 6.05 0.31 14.79
CA ARG A 43 5.48 -0.84 15.50
C ARG A 43 6.46 -1.42 16.52
N CYS A 44 7.71 -1.65 16.12
CA CYS A 44 8.75 -2.12 17.03
C CYS A 44 8.99 -1.13 18.17
N THR A 45 9.05 0.15 17.86
CA THR A 45 9.28 1.23 18.83
C THR A 45 8.14 1.35 19.84
N LEU A 46 6.89 1.29 19.37
CA LEU A 46 5.69 1.30 20.22
C LEU A 46 5.67 0.08 21.16
N PHE A 47 6.00 -1.11 20.62
CA PHE A 47 6.10 -2.32 21.43
C PHE A 47 7.17 -2.20 22.53
N GLN A 48 8.35 -1.66 22.22
CA GLN A 48 9.44 -1.45 23.17
C GLN A 48 9.07 -0.45 24.29
N THR A 49 8.19 0.50 24.00
CA THR A 49 7.75 1.52 24.96
C THR A 49 6.42 1.19 25.64
N LEU A 50 5.93 -0.05 25.48
CA LEU A 50 4.65 -0.55 26.04
C LEU A 50 3.42 0.24 25.56
N GLU A 51 3.53 0.87 24.38
CA GLU A 51 2.40 1.49 23.70
C GLU A 51 1.77 0.52 22.71
N TYR A 52 0.54 0.82 22.26
CA TYR A 52 -0.19 -0.05 21.35
C TYR A 52 0.43 -0.06 19.93
N PRO A 53 0.98 -1.18 19.43
CA PRO A 53 1.78 -1.23 18.20
C PRO A 53 1.00 -0.93 16.91
N TYR A 54 -0.32 -1.05 16.92
CA TYR A 54 -1.17 -0.93 15.73
C TYR A 54 -2.00 0.35 15.72
N ILE A 55 -1.56 1.41 16.39
CA ILE A 55 -2.28 2.67 16.55
C ILE A 55 -2.63 3.32 15.20
N THR A 56 -1.78 3.16 14.18
CA THR A 56 -1.98 3.74 12.84
C THR A 56 -2.97 2.96 11.96
N SER A 57 -3.35 1.74 12.34
CA SER A 57 -4.14 0.84 11.49
C SER A 57 -5.37 0.23 12.14
N THR A 58 -5.74 0.70 13.34
CA THR A 58 -6.89 0.22 14.11
C THR A 58 -7.73 1.38 14.63
N ASN A 59 -8.88 1.07 15.22
CA ASN A 59 -9.79 2.06 15.82
C ASN A 59 -10.27 3.15 14.84
N GLY A 60 -10.41 2.79 13.56
CA GLY A 60 -10.83 3.70 12.50
C GLY A 60 -9.67 4.48 11.87
N ASN A 61 -8.44 4.22 12.27
CA ASN A 61 -7.25 4.68 11.57
C ASN A 61 -6.96 3.78 10.36
N THR A 62 -6.48 4.39 9.29
CA THR A 62 -6.13 3.70 8.03
C THR A 62 -4.74 4.11 7.56
N ARG A 63 -4.17 3.33 6.65
CA ARG A 63 -2.82 3.57 6.13
C ARG A 63 -2.82 3.59 4.61
N GLY A 64 -1.97 4.43 4.04
CA GLY A 64 -1.75 4.51 2.61
C GLY A 64 -0.28 4.68 2.27
N ASP A 65 0.05 4.38 1.02
CA ASP A 65 1.42 4.48 0.53
C ASP A 65 1.47 5.15 -0.85
N VAL A 66 2.11 6.32 -0.90
CA VAL A 66 2.24 7.10 -2.13
C VAL A 66 3.09 6.37 -3.18
N LEU A 67 4.01 5.50 -2.77
CA LEU A 67 4.77 4.67 -3.70
C LEU A 67 3.85 3.72 -4.47
N SER A 68 2.92 3.05 -3.78
CA SER A 68 1.93 2.18 -4.42
C SER A 68 0.99 2.96 -5.33
N LEU A 69 0.57 4.16 -4.90
CA LEU A 69 -0.22 5.07 -5.73
C LEU A 69 0.54 5.51 -6.98
N ALA A 70 1.82 5.83 -6.86
CA ALA A 70 2.66 6.25 -7.99
C ALA A 70 2.80 5.14 -9.03
N ARG A 71 3.02 3.91 -8.59
CA ARG A 71 3.06 2.72 -9.44
C ARG A 71 1.74 2.48 -10.17
N ALA A 72 0.62 2.56 -9.46
CA ALA A 72 -0.72 2.44 -10.04
C ALA A 72 -1.03 3.60 -11.00
N ALA A 73 -0.69 4.83 -10.63
CA ALA A 73 -0.93 6.00 -11.46
C ALA A 73 -0.19 5.90 -12.81
N ASN A 74 1.08 5.53 -12.83
CA ASN A 74 1.82 5.36 -14.09
C ASN A 74 1.35 4.16 -14.91
N LEU A 75 0.81 3.12 -14.26
CA LEU A 75 0.26 1.95 -14.96
C LEU A 75 -1.02 2.30 -15.71
N TYR A 76 -1.98 2.96 -15.05
CA TYR A 76 -3.30 3.23 -15.60
C TYR A 76 -3.40 4.59 -16.33
N TYR A 77 -2.52 5.52 -16.00
CA TYR A 77 -2.40 6.85 -16.62
C TYR A 77 -0.94 7.11 -16.97
N PRO A 78 -0.42 6.54 -18.08
CA PRO A 78 0.96 6.72 -18.50
C PRO A 78 1.37 8.19 -18.53
N ASN A 79 2.61 8.48 -18.12
CA ASN A 79 3.15 9.84 -18.00
C ASN A 79 2.56 10.71 -16.89
N THR A 80 1.82 10.14 -15.94
CA THR A 80 1.39 10.88 -14.73
C THR A 80 2.60 11.42 -13.98
N LEU A 81 3.59 10.57 -13.74
CA LEU A 81 4.86 10.90 -13.11
C LEU A 81 6.02 10.57 -14.05
N LYS A 82 7.03 11.43 -14.05
CA LYS A 82 8.31 11.17 -14.71
C LYS A 82 9.20 10.37 -13.78
N ASN A 83 9.75 9.27 -14.27
CA ASN A 83 10.67 8.41 -13.56
C ASN A 83 12.01 8.31 -14.31
N SER A 84 13.08 8.05 -13.58
CA SER A 84 14.30 7.52 -14.16
C SER A 84 14.10 6.05 -14.52
N VAL A 85 14.95 5.55 -15.40
CA VAL A 85 14.91 4.17 -15.87
C VAL A 85 16.23 3.51 -15.49
N ASN A 86 16.17 2.28 -14.96
CA ASN A 86 17.37 1.51 -14.64
C ASN A 86 17.96 0.82 -15.89
N GLU A 87 19.12 0.20 -15.74
CA GLU A 87 19.82 -0.52 -16.83
C GLU A 87 18.96 -1.63 -17.49
N LYS A 88 17.95 -2.16 -16.80
CA LYS A 88 17.02 -3.18 -17.29
C LYS A 88 15.79 -2.59 -17.98
N GLY A 89 15.73 -1.27 -18.15
CA GLY A 89 14.60 -0.59 -18.77
C GLY A 89 13.34 -0.51 -17.89
N ASN A 90 13.47 -0.67 -16.56
CA ASN A 90 12.37 -0.56 -15.63
C ASN A 90 12.35 0.82 -14.96
N ASP A 91 11.16 1.35 -14.71
CA ASP A 91 10.96 2.59 -13.94
C ASP A 91 11.52 2.47 -12.53
N VAL A 92 12.20 3.53 -12.09
CA VAL A 92 12.72 3.67 -10.73
C VAL A 92 11.79 4.55 -9.92
N TYR A 93 11.22 3.99 -8.88
CA TYR A 93 10.30 4.67 -7.96
C TYR A 93 11.03 5.03 -6.65
N LYS A 94 12.07 5.85 -6.74
CA LYS A 94 12.77 6.42 -5.58
C LYS A 94 12.42 7.89 -5.43
N LEU A 95 12.06 8.32 -4.24
CA LEU A 95 11.57 9.68 -3.97
C LEU A 95 12.60 10.74 -4.33
N ASP A 96 13.87 10.49 -4.01
CA ASP A 96 15.01 11.37 -4.31
C ASP A 96 15.23 11.61 -5.81
N GLN A 97 14.82 10.63 -6.66
CA GLN A 97 14.91 10.72 -8.11
C GLN A 97 13.60 11.26 -8.72
N MET A 98 12.46 10.78 -8.21
CA MET A 98 11.16 11.17 -8.75
C MET A 98 10.81 12.63 -8.46
N ALA A 99 11.09 13.13 -7.28
CA ALA A 99 10.68 14.48 -6.90
C ALA A 99 11.29 15.55 -7.82
N PRO A 100 12.62 15.60 -8.07
CA PRO A 100 13.19 16.57 -8.99
C PRO A 100 12.70 16.44 -10.44
N LEU A 101 12.53 15.22 -10.94
CA LEU A 101 12.01 14.98 -12.30
C LEU A 101 10.60 15.53 -12.50
N ASN A 102 9.82 15.64 -11.42
CA ASN A 102 8.46 16.16 -11.44
C ASN A 102 8.38 17.64 -10.96
N GLY A 103 9.50 18.35 -10.88
CA GLY A 103 9.55 19.76 -10.52
C GLY A 103 9.34 20.05 -9.03
N ILE A 104 9.52 19.04 -8.17
CA ILE A 104 9.41 19.17 -6.72
C ILE A 104 10.80 19.39 -6.14
N LYS A 105 10.98 20.48 -5.39
CA LYS A 105 12.22 20.70 -4.63
C LYS A 105 12.34 19.64 -3.55
N HIS A 106 13.44 18.94 -3.53
CA HIS A 106 13.68 17.89 -2.55
C HIS A 106 15.13 17.98 -2.03
N VAL A 107 15.26 18.00 -0.71
CA VAL A 107 16.53 17.84 -0.02
C VAL A 107 16.53 16.45 0.58
N ALA A 108 17.17 15.53 -0.10
CA ALA A 108 17.20 14.12 0.29
C ALA A 108 17.72 13.93 1.72
N HIS A 109 17.16 12.95 2.41
CA HIS A 109 17.53 12.55 3.79
C HIS A 109 17.27 13.61 4.87
N GLN A 110 16.42 14.58 4.58
CA GLN A 110 15.82 15.45 5.58
C GLN A 110 14.35 15.08 5.74
N ALA A 111 13.93 14.64 6.93
CA ALA A 111 12.58 14.11 7.18
C ALA A 111 11.47 15.05 6.68
N ILE A 112 11.61 16.36 6.90
CA ILE A 112 10.63 17.35 6.39
C ILE A 112 10.68 17.43 4.87
N GLY A 113 11.86 17.38 4.25
CA GLY A 113 12.03 17.38 2.79
C GLY A 113 11.39 16.17 2.13
N ASP A 114 11.50 14.99 2.76
CA ASP A 114 10.87 13.75 2.29
C ASP A 114 9.33 13.82 2.40
N VAL A 115 8.80 14.42 3.48
CA VAL A 115 7.36 14.67 3.64
C VAL A 115 6.84 15.63 2.57
N ASP A 116 7.52 16.76 2.34
CA ASP A 116 7.12 17.75 1.32
C ASP A 116 7.14 17.14 -0.09
N ALA A 117 8.18 16.35 -0.39
CA ALA A 117 8.27 15.63 -1.66
C ALA A 117 7.14 14.62 -1.82
N THR A 118 6.82 13.86 -0.78
CA THR A 118 5.71 12.91 -0.76
C THR A 118 4.37 13.61 -1.03
N ILE A 119 4.10 14.72 -0.36
CA ILE A 119 2.91 15.56 -0.58
C ILE A 119 2.88 16.08 -2.03
N GLY A 120 4.01 16.50 -2.56
CA GLY A 120 4.13 16.97 -3.94
C GLY A 120 3.76 15.89 -4.95
N ILE A 121 4.30 14.68 -4.81
CA ILE A 121 3.96 13.52 -5.64
C ILE A 121 2.46 13.18 -5.52
N ALA A 122 1.93 13.11 -4.30
CA ALA A 122 0.51 12.84 -4.05
C ALA A 122 -0.41 13.86 -4.75
N LYS A 123 -0.07 15.16 -4.71
CA LYS A 123 -0.80 16.22 -5.42
C LYS A 123 -0.78 16.04 -6.93
N ILE A 124 0.34 15.62 -7.52
CA ILE A 124 0.41 15.33 -8.95
C ILE A 124 -0.49 14.16 -9.31
N ILE A 125 -0.45 13.06 -8.54
CA ILE A 125 -1.29 11.89 -8.76
C ILE A 125 -2.78 12.26 -8.65
N SER A 126 -3.17 12.96 -7.59
CA SER A 126 -4.58 13.36 -7.39
C SER A 126 -5.13 14.21 -8.53
N LYS A 127 -4.27 15.04 -9.16
CA LYS A 127 -4.65 15.91 -10.27
C LYS A 127 -4.66 15.21 -11.63
N LYS A 128 -3.63 14.38 -11.92
CA LYS A 128 -3.44 13.78 -13.25
C LYS A 128 -4.05 12.37 -13.36
N ALA A 129 -4.21 11.64 -12.25
CA ALA A 129 -4.82 10.31 -12.19
C ALA A 129 -5.93 10.26 -11.13
N PRO A 130 -6.99 11.10 -11.25
CA PRO A 130 -7.99 11.29 -10.20
C PRO A 130 -8.76 10.01 -9.86
N ASN A 131 -8.98 9.12 -10.83
CA ASN A 131 -9.69 7.87 -10.57
C ASN A 131 -8.82 6.88 -9.76
N VAL A 132 -7.52 6.82 -10.03
CA VAL A 132 -6.57 6.03 -9.22
C VAL A 132 -6.53 6.59 -7.80
N TRP A 133 -6.44 7.91 -7.66
CA TRP A 133 -6.45 8.56 -6.35
C TRP A 133 -7.71 8.22 -5.56
N LYS A 134 -8.90 8.39 -6.16
CA LYS A 134 -10.19 8.08 -5.52
C LYS A 134 -10.31 6.63 -5.11
N ALA A 135 -9.98 5.70 -6.01
CA ALA A 135 -10.02 4.27 -5.74
C ALA A 135 -9.08 3.91 -4.59
N SER A 136 -7.85 4.43 -4.59
CA SER A 136 -6.87 4.17 -3.54
C SER A 136 -7.33 4.71 -2.17
N MET A 137 -7.94 5.90 -2.12
CA MET A 137 -8.48 6.45 -0.87
C MET A 137 -9.56 5.54 -0.27
N LEU A 138 -10.45 4.99 -1.09
CA LEU A 138 -11.50 4.05 -0.65
C LEU A 138 -10.91 2.73 -0.14
N THR A 139 -9.85 2.23 -0.79
CA THR A 139 -9.25 0.94 -0.45
C THR A 139 -8.19 0.99 0.68
N MET A 140 -7.89 2.17 1.23
CA MET A 140 -7.09 2.31 2.46
C MET A 140 -7.81 1.79 3.70
N ASP A 141 -9.13 1.81 3.70
CA ASP A 141 -9.96 1.18 4.72
C ASP A 141 -10.23 -0.28 4.33
N LYS A 142 -9.81 -1.21 5.20
CA LYS A 142 -9.95 -2.66 4.95
C LYS A 142 -11.41 -3.10 4.81
N THR A 143 -12.31 -2.52 5.59
CA THR A 143 -13.73 -2.87 5.57
C THR A 143 -14.37 -2.39 4.26
N GLN A 144 -14.10 -1.14 3.89
CA GLN A 144 -14.58 -0.60 2.61
C GLN A 144 -13.98 -1.37 1.42
N SER A 145 -12.69 -1.66 1.46
CA SER A 145 -12.02 -2.47 0.43
C SER A 145 -12.70 -3.82 0.25
N PHE A 146 -12.99 -4.51 1.35
CA PHE A 146 -13.64 -5.81 1.31
C PHE A 146 -15.08 -5.75 0.75
N GLU A 147 -15.85 -4.74 1.14
CA GLU A 147 -17.21 -4.55 0.62
C GLU A 147 -17.22 -4.23 -0.89
N ILE A 148 -16.24 -3.44 -1.37
CA ILE A 148 -16.05 -3.19 -2.81
C ILE A 148 -15.75 -4.50 -3.54
N ILE A 149 -14.78 -5.28 -3.06
CA ILE A 149 -14.36 -6.56 -3.65
C ILE A 149 -15.55 -7.53 -3.74
N LYS A 150 -16.40 -7.60 -2.72
CA LYS A 150 -17.59 -8.47 -2.71
C LYS A 150 -18.70 -8.02 -3.66
N LYS A 151 -18.84 -6.72 -3.83
CA LYS A 151 -19.93 -6.12 -4.61
C LYS A 151 -19.65 -6.11 -6.11
N GLU A 152 -18.39 -5.91 -6.50
CA GLU A 152 -18.00 -5.79 -7.89
C GLU A 152 -17.93 -7.17 -8.56
N LEU A 153 -18.46 -7.31 -9.78
CA LEU A 153 -18.33 -8.53 -10.58
C LEU A 153 -16.86 -8.86 -10.87
N PHE A 154 -16.08 -7.83 -11.13
CA PHE A 154 -14.64 -7.93 -11.29
C PHE A 154 -13.99 -6.61 -10.88
N PHE A 155 -12.73 -6.68 -10.48
CA PHE A 155 -11.94 -5.51 -10.10
C PHE A 155 -10.48 -5.71 -10.52
N CYS A 156 -9.71 -4.62 -10.54
CA CYS A 156 -8.30 -4.64 -10.87
C CYS A 156 -7.46 -4.41 -9.62
N THR A 157 -6.45 -5.27 -9.41
CA THR A 157 -5.37 -5.01 -8.46
C THR A 157 -4.09 -4.69 -9.21
N ASN A 158 -3.17 -3.99 -8.54
CA ASN A 158 -1.84 -3.70 -9.05
C ASN A 158 -0.79 -4.29 -8.11
N GLU A 159 0.01 -5.19 -8.61
CA GLU A 159 1.18 -5.74 -7.92
C GLU A 159 2.47 -5.22 -8.55
N TYR A 160 3.49 -5.00 -7.72
CA TYR A 160 4.81 -4.59 -8.19
C TYR A 160 5.85 -5.64 -7.84
N PHE A 161 6.36 -6.31 -8.85
CA PHE A 161 7.44 -7.28 -8.68
C PHE A 161 8.31 -7.37 -9.94
N TYR A 162 9.55 -7.76 -9.75
CA TYR A 162 10.58 -7.77 -10.79
C TYR A 162 10.73 -6.43 -11.53
N GLY A 163 10.58 -5.31 -10.79
CA GLY A 163 10.77 -3.96 -11.30
C GLY A 163 9.63 -3.43 -12.19
N ARG A 164 8.46 -4.08 -12.21
CA ARG A 164 7.32 -3.66 -13.03
C ARG A 164 6.00 -3.76 -12.28
N SER A 165 5.12 -2.80 -12.55
CA SER A 165 3.71 -2.87 -12.14
C SER A 165 2.96 -3.85 -13.04
N ARG A 166 2.13 -4.70 -12.44
CA ARG A 166 1.34 -5.72 -13.15
C ARG A 166 -0.12 -5.65 -12.70
N PRO A 167 -1.04 -5.35 -13.64
CA PRO A 167 -2.46 -5.37 -13.34
C PRO A 167 -2.97 -6.82 -13.35
N TYR A 168 -3.91 -7.10 -12.45
CA TYR A 168 -4.65 -8.37 -12.41
C TYR A 168 -6.14 -8.06 -12.37
N VAL A 169 -6.88 -8.63 -13.31
CA VAL A 169 -8.34 -8.60 -13.28
C VAL A 169 -8.82 -9.82 -12.51
N GLN A 170 -9.60 -9.59 -11.47
CA GLN A 170 -10.00 -10.63 -10.53
C GLN A 170 -11.49 -10.55 -10.22
N THR A 171 -12.05 -11.66 -9.78
CA THR A 171 -13.40 -11.74 -9.20
C THR A 171 -13.33 -12.38 -7.82
N PHE A 172 -14.19 -11.93 -6.91
CA PHE A 172 -14.31 -12.50 -5.58
C PHE A 172 -14.90 -13.90 -5.63
N VAL A 173 -14.31 -14.85 -4.93
CA VAL A 173 -14.81 -16.22 -4.81
C VAL A 173 -15.41 -16.46 -3.42
N CYS A 174 -14.60 -16.29 -2.38
CA CYS A 174 -15.02 -16.49 -1.00
C CYS A 174 -14.05 -15.82 -0.03
N GLN A 175 -14.42 -15.81 1.24
CA GLN A 175 -13.56 -15.37 2.31
C GLN A 175 -12.79 -16.55 2.91
N HIS A 176 -11.50 -16.40 3.14
CA HIS A 176 -10.68 -17.43 3.79
C HIS A 176 -11.21 -17.69 5.21
N PRO A 177 -11.55 -18.94 5.58
CA PRO A 177 -12.25 -19.23 6.84
C PRO A 177 -11.46 -18.84 8.10
N GLN A 178 -10.15 -18.95 8.06
CA GLN A 178 -9.27 -18.66 9.21
C GLN A 178 -8.79 -17.22 9.23
N TYR A 179 -8.28 -16.72 8.10
CA TYR A 179 -7.61 -15.41 8.03
C TYR A 179 -8.53 -14.27 7.63
N GLN A 180 -9.75 -14.59 7.22
CA GLN A 180 -10.77 -13.62 6.80
C GLN A 180 -10.34 -12.77 5.58
N TRP A 181 -9.33 -13.21 4.83
CA TRP A 181 -8.91 -12.55 3.59
C TRP A 181 -9.85 -12.89 2.42
N PRO A 182 -10.09 -11.96 1.49
CA PRO A 182 -10.79 -12.29 0.25
C PRO A 182 -9.93 -13.23 -0.59
N LEU A 183 -10.50 -14.34 -1.01
CA LEU A 183 -9.94 -15.22 -2.02
C LEU A 183 -10.56 -14.88 -3.36
N CYS A 184 -9.72 -14.58 -4.33
CA CYS A 184 -10.13 -14.09 -5.63
C CYS A 184 -9.59 -14.99 -6.74
N PHE A 185 -10.33 -15.07 -7.84
CA PHE A 185 -9.93 -15.81 -9.03
C PHE A 185 -9.33 -14.84 -10.05
N ASP A 186 -8.16 -15.16 -10.58
CA ASP A 186 -7.49 -14.39 -11.64
C ASP A 186 -8.14 -14.69 -12.99
N LEU A 187 -8.88 -13.73 -13.55
CA LEU A 187 -9.66 -13.87 -14.77
C LEU A 187 -8.82 -13.99 -16.06
N ARG A 188 -7.50 -14.02 -15.97
CA ARG A 188 -6.63 -14.44 -17.09
C ARG A 188 -6.67 -15.95 -17.32
N HIS A 189 -7.21 -16.71 -16.37
CA HIS A 189 -7.38 -18.13 -16.44
C HIS A 189 -8.84 -18.50 -16.71
N ASP A 190 -9.09 -19.58 -17.45
CA ASP A 190 -10.42 -20.10 -17.66
C ASP A 190 -10.92 -20.83 -16.40
N PRO A 191 -12.03 -20.42 -15.78
CA PRO A 191 -12.60 -21.10 -14.62
C PRO A 191 -13.35 -22.37 -14.96
N THR A 192 -13.77 -22.56 -16.21
CA THR A 192 -14.66 -23.65 -16.66
C THR A 192 -14.20 -25.04 -16.19
N PRO A 193 -12.92 -25.41 -16.25
CA PRO A 193 -12.46 -26.74 -15.80
C PRO A 193 -12.73 -26.99 -14.30
N TYR A 194 -12.89 -25.96 -13.49
CA TYR A 194 -13.02 -26.05 -12.03
C TYR A 194 -14.47 -25.96 -11.55
N LEU A 195 -15.38 -25.36 -12.35
CA LEU A 195 -16.75 -25.07 -11.93
C LEU A 195 -17.59 -26.35 -11.66
N ASN A 196 -17.32 -27.41 -12.39
CA ASN A 196 -18.04 -28.70 -12.27
C ASN A 196 -17.15 -29.84 -11.76
N MET A 197 -15.95 -29.50 -11.25
CA MET A 197 -15.00 -30.51 -10.76
C MET A 197 -15.49 -31.12 -9.45
N PRO A 198 -15.44 -32.44 -9.28
CA PRO A 198 -15.73 -33.11 -8.01
C PRO A 198 -14.84 -32.57 -6.90
N LEU A 199 -15.37 -32.42 -5.68
CA LEU A 199 -14.67 -31.79 -4.54
C LEU A 199 -13.26 -32.38 -4.30
N LYS A 200 -13.12 -33.71 -4.34
CA LYS A 200 -11.81 -34.37 -4.13
C LYS A 200 -10.77 -34.00 -5.18
N GLU A 201 -11.20 -33.85 -6.43
CA GLU A 201 -10.32 -33.45 -7.52
C GLU A 201 -9.95 -31.94 -7.41
N LEU A 202 -10.93 -31.12 -7.04
CA LEU A 202 -10.73 -29.70 -6.77
C LEU A 202 -9.74 -29.50 -5.62
N GLU A 203 -9.89 -30.21 -4.51
CA GLU A 203 -8.95 -30.18 -3.38
C GLU A 203 -7.52 -30.57 -3.81
N ALA A 204 -7.39 -31.60 -4.66
CA ALA A 204 -6.09 -32.02 -5.19
C ALA A 204 -5.47 -30.95 -6.12
N ALA A 205 -6.30 -30.30 -6.96
CA ALA A 205 -5.88 -29.20 -7.81
C ALA A 205 -5.44 -27.98 -6.99
N MET A 206 -6.17 -27.64 -5.93
CA MET A 206 -5.85 -26.52 -5.04
C MET A 206 -4.57 -26.74 -4.23
N LYS A 207 -4.27 -27.96 -3.80
CA LYS A 207 -3.01 -28.31 -3.11
C LYS A 207 -1.76 -28.05 -3.96
N LYS A 208 -1.89 -28.04 -5.29
CA LYS A 208 -0.80 -27.72 -6.22
C LYS A 208 -0.54 -26.21 -6.35
N GLN A 209 -1.14 -25.37 -5.52
CA GLN A 209 -1.03 -23.89 -5.53
C GLN A 209 -1.28 -23.31 -6.93
N PRO A 210 -2.50 -23.42 -7.45
CA PRO A 210 -2.79 -22.97 -8.80
C PRO A 210 -2.60 -21.44 -8.92
N LYS A 211 -1.98 -21.02 -10.02
CA LYS A 211 -1.62 -19.61 -10.30
C LYS A 211 -2.83 -18.68 -10.45
N PHE A 212 -4.04 -19.23 -10.58
CA PHE A 212 -5.27 -18.45 -10.73
C PHE A 212 -5.87 -17.98 -9.39
N MET A 213 -5.46 -18.57 -8.26
CA MET A 213 -5.93 -18.15 -6.94
C MET A 213 -5.04 -17.05 -6.38
N ARG A 214 -5.66 -15.98 -5.92
CA ARG A 214 -4.98 -14.83 -5.31
C ARG A 214 -5.68 -14.41 -4.03
N THR A 215 -4.91 -13.91 -3.10
CA THR A 215 -5.37 -13.16 -1.93
C THR A 215 -5.18 -11.67 -2.20
N VAL A 216 -6.09 -10.85 -1.77
CA VAL A 216 -6.07 -9.40 -1.93
C VAL A 216 -6.05 -8.71 -0.57
#